data_d761b6f5d1e7b5ba2f8a37eb2b8ea4f0
#
_entry.id   d761b6f5d1e7b5ba2f8a37eb2b8ea4f0
#
_cell.length_a   1.000
_cell.length_b   1.000
_cell.length_c   1.000
_cell.angle_alpha   90.00
_cell.angle_beta   90.00
_cell.angle_gamma   90.00
#
_symmetry.space_group_name_H-M   'P 1'
#
loop_
_entity.id
_entity.type
_entity.pdbx_description
1 polymer ?
#
loop_
_entity_poly.entity_id
_entity_poly.type
_entity_poly.pdbx_seq_one_letter_code
_entity_poly.pdbx_strand_id
1 'polypeptide(L)'
;MNAAVLAIASLSCFFVSYFFYSKFLADKIFKLDSNIVTPAHEFEDGIDYVPTNKHVLFGHHFTSVAGAAPIVGPAIAVIWGWLPAVLWVVFGTIFIGAVHDFGCLVLSAKNKGHSIGDLTGIIIGKRARALFLTIIFFLTWIVIAVFAYIIATLFSQFPTTVLPVNIEIIVAVAIGVVIYRAKYGILIPSIIALLVLYGFIYLGMYVPLELPVFIGG
;
A
#
# COMPACT_ATOMS: atom_id res chain seq x y z
N MET A 1 -18.92 -7.29 24.20
CA MET A 1 -18.51 -8.35 23.27
C MET A 1 -17.00 -8.51 23.40
N ASN A 2 -16.49 -9.73 23.41
CA ASN A 2 -15.05 -9.97 23.55
C ASN A 2 -14.32 -9.56 22.25
N ALA A 3 -13.28 -8.74 22.36
CA ALA A 3 -12.48 -8.27 21.20
C ALA A 3 -11.90 -9.43 20.37
N ALA A 4 -11.55 -10.55 21.03
CA ALA A 4 -11.07 -11.75 20.34
C ALA A 4 -12.14 -12.36 19.42
N VAL A 5 -13.40 -12.39 19.86
CA VAL A 5 -14.53 -12.90 19.04
C VAL A 5 -14.72 -12.01 17.82
N LEU A 6 -14.63 -10.70 17.99
CA LEU A 6 -14.74 -9.75 16.87
C LEU A 6 -13.61 -9.94 15.86
N ALA A 7 -12.38 -10.07 16.33
CA ALA A 7 -11.21 -10.30 15.47
C ALA A 7 -11.34 -11.62 14.69
N ILE A 8 -11.70 -12.73 15.37
CA ILE A 8 -11.89 -14.02 14.73
C ILE A 8 -13.01 -13.98 13.70
N ALA A 9 -14.15 -13.35 14.01
CA ALA A 9 -15.24 -13.19 13.06
C ALA A 9 -14.83 -12.39 11.83
N SER A 10 -14.12 -11.28 12.00
CA SER A 10 -13.62 -10.46 10.91
C SER A 10 -12.62 -11.21 10.03
N LEU A 11 -11.66 -11.90 10.63
CA LEU A 11 -10.70 -12.74 9.90
C LEU A 11 -11.39 -13.88 9.15
N SER A 12 -12.41 -14.49 9.76
CA SER A 12 -13.20 -15.55 9.10
C SER A 12 -13.93 -15.00 7.87
N CYS A 13 -14.51 -13.79 7.95
CA CYS A 13 -15.13 -13.13 6.81
C CYS A 13 -14.13 -12.89 5.68
N PHE A 14 -12.93 -12.41 5.99
CA PHE A 14 -11.89 -12.22 4.98
C PHE A 14 -11.44 -13.55 4.37
N PHE A 15 -11.27 -14.59 5.17
CA PHE A 15 -10.89 -15.93 4.69
C PHE A 15 -11.95 -16.50 3.73
N VAL A 16 -13.22 -16.47 4.14
CA VAL A 16 -14.33 -16.93 3.30
C VAL A 16 -14.39 -16.12 2.00
N SER A 17 -14.29 -14.80 2.09
CA SER A 17 -14.28 -13.92 0.93
C SER A 17 -13.11 -14.23 -0.02
N TYR A 18 -11.92 -14.46 0.51
CA TYR A 18 -10.75 -14.80 -0.29
C TYR A 18 -10.96 -16.10 -1.10
N PHE A 19 -11.50 -17.16 -0.50
CA PHE A 19 -11.67 -18.42 -1.20
C PHE A 19 -12.87 -18.47 -2.15
N PHE A 20 -13.96 -17.81 -1.82
CA PHE A 20 -15.19 -17.90 -2.60
C PHE A 20 -15.43 -16.66 -3.47
N TYR A 21 -15.37 -15.47 -2.87
CA TYR A 21 -15.72 -14.25 -3.58
C TYR A 21 -14.64 -13.81 -4.55
N SER A 22 -13.35 -13.90 -4.18
CA SER A 22 -12.27 -13.56 -5.10
C SER A 22 -12.25 -14.49 -6.31
N LYS A 23 -12.53 -15.78 -6.10
CA LYS A 23 -12.63 -16.75 -7.19
C LYS A 23 -13.82 -16.44 -8.11
N PHE A 24 -14.96 -16.10 -7.54
CA PHE A 24 -16.12 -15.65 -8.32
C PHE A 24 -15.79 -14.41 -9.17
N LEU A 25 -15.12 -13.42 -8.59
CA LEU A 25 -14.68 -12.24 -9.34
C LEU A 25 -13.70 -12.61 -10.46
N ALA A 26 -12.69 -13.43 -10.16
CA ALA A 26 -11.68 -13.85 -11.13
C ALA A 26 -12.30 -14.60 -12.31
N ASP A 27 -13.12 -15.61 -12.03
CA ASP A 27 -13.62 -16.56 -13.04
C ASP A 27 -14.85 -16.02 -13.79
N LYS A 28 -15.78 -15.36 -13.07
CA LYS A 28 -17.08 -14.97 -13.64
C LYS A 28 -17.13 -13.51 -14.09
N ILE A 29 -16.56 -12.60 -13.31
CA ILE A 29 -16.63 -11.16 -13.60
C ILE A 29 -15.47 -10.75 -14.53
N PHE A 30 -14.23 -10.99 -14.09
CA PHE A 30 -13.06 -10.54 -14.82
C PHE A 30 -12.58 -11.55 -15.88
N LYS A 31 -13.04 -12.79 -15.81
CA LYS A 31 -12.71 -13.87 -16.74
C LYS A 31 -11.20 -13.94 -16.98
N LEU A 32 -10.46 -14.17 -15.89
CA LEU A 32 -9.02 -14.31 -15.98
C LEU A 32 -8.66 -15.60 -16.72
N ASP A 33 -7.71 -15.47 -17.64
CA ASP A 33 -7.12 -16.60 -18.35
C ASP A 33 -5.65 -16.73 -17.93
N SER A 34 -5.30 -17.90 -17.40
CA SER A 34 -3.93 -18.20 -16.97
C SER A 34 -2.93 -18.30 -18.14
N ASN A 35 -3.42 -18.39 -19.38
CA ASN A 35 -2.57 -18.48 -20.57
C ASN A 35 -2.19 -17.11 -21.13
N ILE A 36 -2.78 -16.02 -20.63
CA ILE A 36 -2.43 -14.67 -21.07
C ILE A 36 -1.05 -14.29 -20.53
N VAL A 37 -0.15 -13.94 -21.44
CA VAL A 37 1.14 -13.38 -21.09
C VAL A 37 0.93 -11.98 -20.51
N THR A 38 1.54 -11.69 -19.36
CA THR A 38 1.41 -10.37 -18.74
C THR A 38 2.21 -9.32 -19.51
N PRO A 39 1.80 -8.05 -19.49
CA PRO A 39 2.51 -6.98 -20.20
C PRO A 39 4.00 -6.88 -19.85
N ALA A 40 4.37 -7.16 -18.60
CA ALA A 40 5.76 -7.15 -18.18
C ALA A 40 6.64 -8.18 -18.88
N HIS A 41 6.04 -9.32 -19.33
CA HIS A 41 6.74 -10.35 -20.09
C HIS A 41 6.62 -10.13 -21.61
N GLU A 42 5.48 -9.58 -22.06
CA GLU A 42 5.22 -9.36 -23.49
C GLU A 42 6.03 -8.19 -24.04
N PHE A 43 6.20 -7.13 -23.25
CA PHE A 43 6.86 -5.88 -23.64
C PHE A 43 8.17 -5.66 -22.87
N GLU A 44 8.80 -6.70 -22.34
CA GLU A 44 10.01 -6.61 -21.53
C GLU A 44 11.09 -5.76 -22.21
N ASP A 45 11.43 -4.61 -21.61
CA ASP A 45 12.45 -3.68 -22.09
C ASP A 45 13.54 -3.39 -21.05
N GLY A 46 13.38 -3.94 -19.84
CA GLY A 46 14.30 -3.73 -18.72
C GLY A 46 14.22 -2.36 -18.04
N ILE A 47 13.28 -1.50 -18.44
CA ILE A 47 13.09 -0.13 -17.93
C ILE A 47 11.64 0.05 -17.43
N ASP A 48 10.68 0.04 -18.34
CA ASP A 48 9.26 0.24 -18.03
C ASP A 48 8.54 -1.10 -17.79
N TYR A 49 8.96 -2.15 -18.47
CA TYR A 49 8.41 -3.49 -18.37
C TYR A 49 9.47 -4.46 -17.87
N VAL A 50 9.44 -4.73 -16.56
CA VAL A 50 10.40 -5.61 -15.91
C VAL A 50 9.65 -6.73 -15.19
N PRO A 51 9.76 -7.99 -15.66
CA PRO A 51 9.21 -9.13 -14.95
C PRO A 51 9.74 -9.20 -13.52
N THR A 52 8.83 -9.20 -12.56
CA THR A 52 9.19 -9.13 -11.13
C THR A 52 8.71 -10.37 -10.40
N ASN A 53 9.50 -10.82 -9.43
CA ASN A 53 9.14 -11.95 -8.58
C ASN A 53 7.84 -11.64 -7.80
N LYS A 54 6.92 -12.63 -7.75
CA LYS A 54 5.60 -12.48 -7.11
C LYS A 54 5.66 -12.03 -5.65
N HIS A 55 6.69 -12.43 -4.90
CA HIS A 55 6.86 -12.05 -3.49
C HIS A 55 7.28 -10.59 -3.34
N VAL A 56 8.11 -10.08 -4.26
CA VAL A 56 8.48 -8.66 -4.33
C VAL A 56 7.27 -7.82 -4.68
N LEU A 57 6.54 -8.24 -5.71
CA LEU A 57 5.33 -7.56 -6.17
C LEU A 57 4.27 -7.50 -5.07
N PHE A 58 4.06 -8.61 -4.35
CA PHE A 58 3.17 -8.66 -3.19
C PHE A 58 3.62 -7.70 -2.08
N GLY A 59 4.90 -7.72 -1.71
CA GLY A 59 5.45 -6.83 -0.68
C GLY A 59 5.29 -5.36 -1.05
N HIS A 60 5.58 -5.01 -2.30
CA HIS A 60 5.42 -3.64 -2.82
C HIS A 60 3.95 -3.20 -2.79
N HIS A 61 3.04 -4.04 -3.26
CA HIS A 61 1.61 -3.75 -3.25
C HIS A 61 1.08 -3.59 -1.82
N PHE A 62 1.44 -4.52 -0.93
CA PHE A 62 1.08 -4.46 0.48
C PHE A 62 1.56 -3.15 1.14
N THR A 63 2.81 -2.77 0.94
CA THR A 63 3.38 -1.53 1.50
C THR A 63 2.67 -0.29 0.96
N SER A 64 2.27 -0.30 -0.31
CA SER A 64 1.54 0.82 -0.93
C SER A 64 0.14 1.00 -0.34
N VAL A 65 -0.52 -0.10 0.05
CA VAL A 65 -1.87 -0.08 0.63
C VAL A 65 -1.83 0.15 2.15
N ALA A 66 -0.89 -0.47 2.86
CA ALA A 66 -0.79 -0.43 4.32
C ALA A 66 -0.11 0.85 4.84
N GLY A 67 -0.54 2.01 4.36
CA GLY A 67 -0.07 3.30 4.86
C GLY A 67 -0.74 3.74 6.17
N ALA A 68 -0.56 5.01 6.55
CA ALA A 68 -1.13 5.56 7.78
C ALA A 68 -2.68 5.60 7.76
N ALA A 69 -3.30 5.81 6.60
CA ALA A 69 -4.75 5.91 6.48
C ALA A 69 -5.52 4.64 6.93
N PRO A 70 -5.12 3.41 6.56
CA PRO A 70 -5.74 2.18 7.08
C PRO A 70 -5.62 1.99 8.59
N ILE A 71 -4.67 2.64 9.24
CA ILE A 71 -4.48 2.58 10.70
C ILE A 71 -5.32 3.66 11.38
N VAL A 72 -5.16 4.90 10.94
CA VAL A 72 -5.79 6.07 11.55
C VAL A 72 -7.28 6.14 11.23
N GLY A 73 -7.70 5.75 10.03
CA GLY A 73 -9.09 5.77 9.60
C GLY A 73 -10.02 4.95 10.50
N PRO A 74 -9.76 3.65 10.71
CA PRO A 74 -10.56 2.84 11.64
C PRO A 74 -10.51 3.35 13.09
N ALA A 75 -9.35 3.85 13.56
CA ALA A 75 -9.22 4.40 14.90
C ALA A 75 -10.12 5.64 15.10
N ILE A 76 -10.22 6.52 14.11
CA ILE A 76 -11.15 7.66 14.11
C ILE A 76 -12.60 7.18 13.99
N ALA A 77 -12.86 6.20 13.12
CA ALA A 77 -14.22 5.70 12.89
C ALA A 77 -14.87 5.13 14.15
N VAL A 78 -14.09 4.57 15.07
CA VAL A 78 -14.58 4.04 16.36
C VAL A 78 -15.21 5.13 17.24
N ILE A 79 -14.85 6.40 17.07
CA ILE A 79 -15.48 7.54 17.78
C ILE A 79 -16.98 7.61 17.49
N TRP A 80 -17.39 7.22 16.28
CA TRP A 80 -18.79 7.19 15.82
C TRP A 80 -19.52 5.88 16.18
N GLY A 81 -18.81 4.93 16.77
CA GLY A 81 -19.29 3.63 17.19
C GLY A 81 -18.49 2.48 16.60
N TRP A 82 -18.13 1.53 17.44
CA TRP A 82 -17.29 0.40 17.02
C TRP A 82 -17.99 -0.52 16.00
N LEU A 83 -19.31 -0.71 16.11
CA LEU A 83 -20.04 -1.61 15.20
C LEU A 83 -20.08 -1.10 13.76
N PRO A 84 -20.49 0.16 13.48
CA PRO A 84 -20.39 0.72 12.13
C PRO A 84 -18.97 0.69 11.57
N ALA A 85 -17.96 0.99 12.41
CA ALA A 85 -16.57 0.96 12.00
C ALA A 85 -16.13 -0.43 11.54
N VAL A 86 -16.44 -1.47 12.32
CA VAL A 86 -16.09 -2.86 11.97
C VAL A 86 -16.84 -3.33 10.73
N LEU A 87 -18.14 -3.06 10.63
CA LEU A 87 -18.92 -3.42 9.45
C LEU A 87 -18.35 -2.77 8.19
N TRP A 88 -17.95 -1.50 8.27
CA TRP A 88 -17.34 -0.81 7.15
C TRP A 88 -15.95 -1.38 6.81
N VAL A 89 -15.10 -1.64 7.80
CA VAL A 89 -13.78 -2.23 7.58
C VAL A 89 -13.91 -3.61 6.92
N VAL A 90 -14.80 -4.47 7.39
CA VAL A 90 -14.95 -5.82 6.84
C VAL A 90 -15.63 -5.80 5.48
N PHE A 91 -16.83 -5.28 5.40
CA PHE A 91 -17.64 -5.35 4.17
C PHE A 91 -17.19 -4.33 3.12
N GLY A 92 -16.78 -3.14 3.55
CA GLY A 92 -16.20 -2.12 2.66
C GLY A 92 -14.93 -2.62 1.98
N THR A 93 -14.06 -3.30 2.72
CA THR A 93 -12.85 -3.90 2.14
C THR A 93 -13.21 -5.03 1.16
N ILE A 94 -14.13 -5.92 1.51
CA ILE A 94 -14.48 -7.07 0.67
C ILE A 94 -15.19 -6.62 -0.62
N PHE A 95 -16.23 -5.80 -0.50
CA PHE A 95 -17.13 -5.50 -1.62
C PHE A 95 -16.77 -4.26 -2.41
N ILE A 96 -15.98 -3.35 -1.85
CA ILE A 96 -15.60 -2.10 -2.50
C ILE A 96 -14.10 -2.08 -2.75
N GLY A 97 -13.26 -2.12 -1.70
CA GLY A 97 -11.82 -1.97 -1.81
C GLY A 97 -11.18 -3.05 -2.67
N ALA A 98 -11.38 -4.32 -2.30
CA ALA A 98 -10.80 -5.44 -3.02
C ALA A 98 -11.30 -5.55 -4.46
N VAL A 99 -12.58 -5.26 -4.72
CA VAL A 99 -13.14 -5.27 -6.08
C VAL A 99 -12.55 -4.16 -6.93
N HIS A 100 -12.39 -2.96 -6.37
CA HIS A 100 -11.77 -1.83 -7.04
C HIS A 100 -10.31 -2.15 -7.39
N ASP A 101 -9.50 -2.55 -6.42
CA ASP A 101 -8.08 -2.78 -6.62
C ASP A 101 -7.82 -3.93 -7.59
N PHE A 102 -8.56 -5.04 -7.44
CA PHE A 102 -8.48 -6.17 -8.35
C PHE A 102 -8.94 -5.80 -9.76
N GLY A 103 -10.02 -5.03 -9.87
CA GLY A 103 -10.51 -4.51 -11.16
C GLY A 103 -9.49 -3.62 -11.85
N CYS A 104 -8.86 -2.69 -11.13
CA CYS A 104 -7.82 -1.82 -11.66
C CYS A 104 -6.61 -2.62 -12.16
N LEU A 105 -6.14 -3.61 -11.41
CA LEU A 105 -5.04 -4.48 -11.81
C LEU A 105 -5.38 -5.28 -13.07
N VAL A 106 -6.55 -5.88 -13.14
CA VAL A 106 -6.97 -6.67 -14.30
C VAL A 106 -7.15 -5.80 -15.54
N LEU A 107 -7.78 -4.63 -15.39
CA LEU A 107 -7.95 -3.68 -16.49
C LEU A 107 -6.60 -3.18 -17.02
N SER A 108 -5.68 -2.83 -16.13
CA SER A 108 -4.33 -2.44 -16.51
C SER A 108 -3.61 -3.57 -17.25
N ALA A 109 -3.60 -4.78 -16.69
CA ALA A 109 -2.96 -5.94 -17.31
C ALA A 109 -3.52 -6.27 -18.69
N LYS A 110 -4.85 -6.21 -18.87
CA LYS A 110 -5.51 -6.45 -20.17
C LYS A 110 -5.28 -5.33 -21.19
N ASN A 111 -4.81 -4.18 -20.75
CA ASN A 111 -4.57 -3.00 -21.59
C ASN A 111 -3.09 -2.58 -21.53
N LYS A 112 -2.18 -3.50 -21.76
CA LYS A 112 -0.73 -3.26 -21.91
C LYS A 112 -0.07 -2.57 -20.70
N GLY A 113 -0.61 -2.74 -19.49
CA GLY A 113 -0.08 -2.08 -18.29
C GLY A 113 -0.38 -0.59 -18.19
N HIS A 114 -1.29 -0.04 -19.00
CA HIS A 114 -1.66 1.37 -18.90
C HIS A 114 -2.28 1.74 -17.56
N SER A 115 -2.00 2.96 -17.11
CA SER A 115 -2.60 3.51 -15.89
C SER A 115 -4.13 3.67 -16.06
N ILE A 116 -4.86 3.66 -14.95
CA ILE A 116 -6.32 3.91 -14.99
C ILE A 116 -6.64 5.30 -15.56
N GLY A 117 -5.76 6.28 -15.34
CA GLY A 117 -5.87 7.61 -15.96
C GLY A 117 -5.83 7.55 -17.49
N ASP A 118 -4.93 6.77 -18.06
CA ASP A 118 -4.82 6.59 -19.51
C ASP A 118 -6.01 5.81 -20.06
N LEU A 119 -6.43 4.75 -19.36
CA LEU A 119 -7.59 3.96 -19.73
C LEU A 119 -8.89 4.79 -19.73
N THR A 120 -9.03 5.70 -18.79
CA THR A 120 -10.14 6.67 -18.77
C THR A 120 -10.16 7.50 -20.07
N GLY A 121 -9.00 7.88 -20.57
CA GLY A 121 -8.89 8.60 -21.83
C GLY A 121 -9.27 7.77 -23.06
N ILE A 122 -8.89 6.50 -23.07
CA ILE A 122 -9.15 5.55 -24.15
C ILE A 122 -10.63 5.13 -24.19
N ILE A 123 -11.21 4.81 -23.03
CA ILE A 123 -12.55 4.20 -22.93
C ILE A 123 -13.64 5.27 -22.88
N ILE A 124 -13.44 6.36 -22.13
CA ILE A 124 -14.47 7.39 -21.89
C ILE A 124 -14.23 8.62 -22.75
N GLY A 125 -12.96 9.06 -22.83
CA GLY A 125 -12.56 10.18 -23.68
C GLY A 125 -11.65 11.21 -23.00
N LYS A 126 -11.08 12.11 -23.80
CA LYS A 126 -10.04 13.06 -23.37
C LYS A 126 -10.47 14.00 -22.24
N ARG A 127 -11.75 14.43 -22.23
CA ARG A 127 -12.28 15.31 -21.17
C ARG A 127 -12.34 14.58 -19.84
N ALA A 128 -12.83 13.33 -19.83
CA ALA A 128 -12.88 12.48 -18.63
C ALA A 128 -11.48 12.21 -18.08
N ARG A 129 -10.49 11.94 -18.96
CA ARG A 129 -9.07 11.81 -18.56
C ARG A 129 -8.56 13.07 -17.88
N ALA A 130 -8.79 14.23 -18.46
CA ALA A 130 -8.32 15.51 -17.89
C ALA A 130 -8.91 15.76 -16.50
N LEU A 131 -10.23 15.57 -16.34
CA LEU A 131 -10.89 15.69 -15.04
C LEU A 131 -10.37 14.67 -14.03
N PHE A 132 -10.24 13.40 -14.42
CA PHE A 132 -9.72 12.34 -13.57
C PHE A 132 -8.31 12.66 -13.08
N LEU A 133 -7.39 13.03 -13.98
CA LEU A 133 -6.02 13.38 -13.62
C LEU A 133 -5.95 14.63 -12.73
N THR A 134 -6.82 15.62 -12.96
CA THR A 134 -6.91 16.79 -12.10
C THR A 134 -7.36 16.42 -10.69
N ILE A 135 -8.36 15.55 -10.55
CA ILE A 135 -8.82 15.05 -9.25
C ILE A 135 -7.70 14.29 -8.55
N ILE A 136 -7.01 13.37 -9.25
CA ILE A 136 -5.89 12.61 -8.69
C ILE A 136 -4.76 13.55 -8.24
N PHE A 137 -4.45 14.58 -9.01
CA PHE A 137 -3.43 15.57 -8.65
C PHE A 137 -3.74 16.26 -7.32
N PHE A 138 -4.94 16.81 -7.16
CA PHE A 138 -5.34 17.45 -5.90
C PHE A 138 -5.46 16.46 -4.75
N LEU A 139 -5.98 15.25 -5.01
CA LEU A 139 -6.06 14.19 -4.02
C LEU A 139 -4.67 13.82 -3.50
N THR A 140 -3.69 13.70 -4.38
CA THR A 140 -2.30 13.39 -4.01
C THR A 140 -1.72 14.48 -3.09
N TRP A 141 -1.99 15.75 -3.38
CA TRP A 141 -1.57 16.85 -2.52
C TRP A 141 -2.16 16.77 -1.12
N ILE A 142 -3.46 16.49 -1.03
CA ILE A 142 -4.14 16.32 0.25
C ILE A 142 -3.53 15.15 1.03
N VAL A 143 -3.30 14.02 0.37
CA VAL A 143 -2.71 12.83 0.98
C VAL A 143 -1.30 13.12 1.51
N ILE A 144 -0.46 13.80 0.72
CA ILE A 144 0.89 14.19 1.16
C ILE A 144 0.82 15.13 2.38
N ALA A 145 -0.08 16.12 2.37
CA ALA A 145 -0.24 17.05 3.48
C ALA A 145 -0.70 16.33 4.77
N VAL A 146 -1.67 15.41 4.65
CA VAL A 146 -2.16 14.62 5.79
C VAL A 146 -1.06 13.72 6.37
N PHE A 147 -0.30 13.04 5.52
CA PHE A 147 0.80 12.20 5.97
C PHE A 147 1.92 13.00 6.62
N ALA A 148 2.29 14.14 6.02
CA ALA A 148 3.28 15.05 6.61
C ALA A 148 2.82 15.53 8.01
N TYR A 149 1.55 15.89 8.15
CA TYR A 149 0.98 16.30 9.45
C TYR A 149 1.02 15.17 10.49
N ILE A 150 0.63 13.94 10.10
CA ILE A 150 0.66 12.77 10.99
C ILE A 150 2.10 12.48 11.44
N ILE A 151 3.05 12.46 10.50
CA ILE A 151 4.48 12.20 10.81
C ILE A 151 5.04 13.29 11.73
N ALA A 152 4.76 14.56 11.43
CA ALA A 152 5.19 15.67 12.27
C ALA A 152 4.64 15.57 13.70
N THR A 153 3.36 15.20 13.84
CA THR A 153 2.72 14.98 15.14
C THR A 153 3.37 13.82 15.90
N LEU A 154 3.63 12.70 15.21
CA LEU A 154 4.31 11.55 15.82
C LEU A 154 5.74 11.89 16.25
N PHE A 155 6.49 12.61 15.46
CA PHE A 155 7.85 13.04 15.81
C PHE A 155 7.87 14.01 16.98
N SER A 156 6.88 14.89 17.07
CA SER A 156 6.71 15.82 18.20
C SER A 156 6.34 15.10 19.49
N GLN A 157 5.44 14.12 19.43
CA GLN A 157 4.98 13.37 20.60
C GLN A 157 5.96 12.25 21.02
N PHE A 158 6.66 11.68 20.06
CA PHE A 158 7.58 10.55 20.26
C PHE A 158 8.94 10.80 19.60
N PRO A 159 9.80 11.68 20.17
CA PRO A 159 11.11 12.01 19.58
C PRO A 159 12.03 10.80 19.37
N THR A 160 11.79 9.72 20.11
CA THR A 160 12.51 8.44 19.97
C THR A 160 12.28 7.75 18.61
N THR A 161 11.23 8.12 17.87
CA THR A 161 10.90 7.54 16.56
C THR A 161 11.60 8.24 15.41
N VAL A 162 12.13 9.44 15.61
CA VAL A 162 12.75 10.25 14.55
C VAL A 162 13.96 9.52 13.93
N LEU A 163 14.86 9.02 14.77
CA LEU A 163 16.07 8.33 14.30
C LEU A 163 15.74 7.05 13.51
N PRO A 164 14.94 6.09 14.02
CA PRO A 164 14.61 4.87 13.29
C PRO A 164 13.95 5.12 11.93
N VAL A 165 12.97 6.04 11.87
CA VAL A 165 12.24 6.34 10.63
C VAL A 165 13.15 6.93 9.56
N ASN A 166 14.08 7.82 9.91
CA ASN A 166 15.02 8.36 8.93
C ASN A 166 16.04 7.32 8.47
N ILE A 167 16.48 6.44 9.36
CA ILE A 167 17.37 5.32 9.00
C ILE A 167 16.68 4.32 8.10
N GLU A 168 15.37 4.07 8.26
CA GLU A 168 14.59 3.21 7.39
C GLU A 168 14.70 3.62 5.91
N ILE A 169 14.67 4.91 5.62
CA ILE A 169 14.83 5.44 4.25
C ILE A 169 16.21 5.06 3.69
N ILE A 170 17.26 5.23 4.47
CA ILE A 170 18.63 4.89 4.06
C ILE A 170 18.76 3.38 3.83
N VAL A 171 18.22 2.57 4.74
CA VAL A 171 18.22 1.12 4.64
C VAL A 171 17.44 0.65 3.41
N ALA A 172 16.27 1.25 3.12
CA ALA A 172 15.48 0.92 1.95
C ALA A 172 16.24 1.20 0.64
N VAL A 173 16.92 2.33 0.54
CA VAL A 173 17.77 2.65 -0.62
C VAL A 173 18.93 1.66 -0.74
N ALA A 174 19.60 1.35 0.37
CA ALA A 174 20.72 0.39 0.38
C ALA A 174 20.27 -1.00 -0.08
N ILE A 175 19.13 -1.50 0.41
CA ILE A 175 18.55 -2.78 -0.04
C ILE A 175 18.26 -2.73 -1.55
N GLY A 176 17.64 -1.66 -2.03
CA GLY A 176 17.37 -1.50 -3.46
C GLY A 176 18.64 -1.62 -4.30
N VAL A 177 19.72 -0.93 -3.92
CA VAL A 177 21.00 -1.03 -4.59
C VAL A 177 21.58 -2.44 -4.54
N VAL A 178 21.54 -3.11 -3.39
CA VAL A 178 22.05 -4.48 -3.23
C VAL A 178 21.29 -5.48 -4.10
N ILE A 179 19.96 -5.41 -4.11
CA ILE A 179 19.12 -6.33 -4.88
C ILE A 179 19.31 -6.11 -6.39
N TYR A 180 19.22 -4.86 -6.85
CA TYR A 180 19.24 -4.56 -8.28
C TYR A 180 20.64 -4.59 -8.91
N ARG A 181 21.68 -4.11 -8.21
CA ARG A 181 23.05 -4.08 -8.75
C ARG A 181 23.86 -5.34 -8.45
N ALA A 182 23.77 -5.87 -7.24
CA ALA A 182 24.57 -7.04 -6.84
C ALA A 182 23.89 -8.37 -7.15
N LYS A 183 22.62 -8.35 -7.64
CA LYS A 183 21.82 -9.54 -7.98
C LYS A 183 21.71 -10.57 -6.85
N TYR A 184 21.79 -10.12 -5.61
CA TYR A 184 21.55 -10.99 -4.46
C TYR A 184 20.06 -11.31 -4.35
N GLY A 185 19.76 -12.51 -3.88
CA GLY A 185 18.38 -12.89 -3.54
C GLY A 185 17.80 -11.95 -2.45
N ILE A 186 16.50 -11.69 -2.51
CA ILE A 186 15.82 -10.72 -1.64
C ILE A 186 15.86 -11.09 -0.16
N LEU A 187 15.81 -12.37 0.17
CA LEU A 187 15.58 -12.85 1.53
C LEU A 187 16.65 -12.39 2.52
N ILE A 188 17.93 -12.63 2.18
CA ILE A 188 19.06 -12.31 3.08
C ILE A 188 19.19 -10.80 3.32
N PRO A 189 19.21 -9.93 2.29
CA PRO A 189 19.24 -8.48 2.50
C PRO A 189 18.06 -7.98 3.32
N SER A 190 16.87 -8.53 3.12
CA SER A 190 15.66 -8.12 3.87
C SER A 190 15.73 -8.50 5.34
N ILE A 191 16.25 -9.69 5.67
CA ILE A 191 16.46 -10.09 7.07
C ILE A 191 17.50 -9.20 7.75
N ILE A 192 18.61 -8.93 7.08
CA ILE A 192 19.65 -8.04 7.61
C ILE A 192 19.08 -6.65 7.86
N ALA A 193 18.34 -6.11 6.90
CA ALA A 193 17.69 -4.81 7.05
C ALA A 193 16.72 -4.77 8.22
N LEU A 194 15.90 -5.79 8.39
CA LEU A 194 14.98 -5.90 9.51
C LEU A 194 15.71 -5.87 10.85
N LEU A 195 16.82 -6.62 10.97
CA LEU A 195 17.65 -6.63 12.18
C LEU A 195 18.30 -5.25 12.43
N VAL A 196 18.77 -4.59 11.38
CA VAL A 196 19.31 -3.23 11.45
C VAL A 196 18.24 -2.25 11.94
N LEU A 197 17.03 -2.31 11.39
CA LEU A 197 15.93 -1.44 11.81
C LEU A 197 15.55 -1.67 13.27
N TYR A 198 15.44 -2.91 13.73
CA TYR A 198 15.20 -3.20 15.16
C TYR A 198 16.33 -2.66 16.05
N GLY A 199 17.58 -2.77 15.60
CA GLY A 199 18.73 -2.16 16.30
C GLY A 199 18.59 -0.64 16.41
N PHE A 200 18.15 0.04 15.36
CA PHE A 200 17.92 1.50 15.39
C PHE A 200 16.68 1.90 16.17
N ILE A 201 15.63 1.08 16.22
CA ILE A 201 14.50 1.29 17.11
C ILE A 201 14.98 1.25 18.56
N TYR A 202 15.78 0.25 18.94
CA TYR A 202 16.36 0.15 20.28
C TYR A 202 17.28 1.33 20.58
N LEU A 203 18.15 1.71 19.66
CA LEU A 203 19.03 2.87 19.82
C LEU A 203 18.25 4.19 19.96
N GLY A 204 17.18 4.35 19.21
CA GLY A 204 16.31 5.53 19.27
C GLY A 204 15.67 5.76 20.64
N MET A 205 15.49 4.69 21.44
CA MET A 205 15.01 4.83 22.83
C MET A 205 16.00 5.59 23.72
N TYR A 206 17.28 5.56 23.38
CA TYR A 206 18.36 6.23 24.15
C TYR A 206 18.81 7.55 23.52
N VAL A 207 18.46 7.80 22.26
CA VAL A 207 18.85 8.99 21.50
C VAL A 207 17.59 9.66 20.91
N PRO A 208 16.76 10.28 21.76
CA PRO A 208 15.62 11.05 21.26
C PRO A 208 16.12 12.27 20.49
N LEU A 209 15.65 12.45 19.26
CA LEU A 209 15.95 13.61 18.44
C LEU A 209 14.77 14.58 18.46
N GLU A 210 14.93 15.68 19.18
CA GLU A 210 13.96 16.77 19.17
C GLU A 210 14.22 17.64 17.94
N LEU A 211 13.25 17.68 17.02
CA LEU A 211 13.32 18.58 15.88
C LEU A 211 12.95 20.00 16.34
N PRO A 212 13.79 21.00 16.06
CA PRO A 212 13.45 22.38 16.42
C PRO A 212 12.19 22.82 15.65
N VAL A 213 11.23 23.35 16.38
CA VAL A 213 10.01 23.94 15.78
C VAL A 213 10.40 25.29 15.17
N PHE A 214 10.67 25.31 13.87
CA PHE A 214 11.04 26.55 13.15
C PHE A 214 9.84 27.36 12.66
N ILE A 215 8.61 26.86 12.76
CA ILE A 215 7.43 27.53 12.21
C ILE A 215 6.33 27.56 13.26
N GLY A 216 6.11 28.76 13.77
CA GLY A 216 4.90 29.22 14.38
C GLY A 216 4.43 28.46 15.62
N GLY A 217 4.76 29.01 16.77
CA GLY A 217 3.94 28.83 17.95
C GLY A 217 2.61 29.54 17.79
#